data_9da97276987c4e31c925979954e4da44
#
_entry.id   9da97276987c4e31c925979954e4da44
#
_cell.length_a   1.000
_cell.length_b   1.000
_cell.length_c   1.000
_cell.angle_alpha   90.00
_cell.angle_beta   90.00
_cell.angle_gamma   90.00
#
_symmetry.space_group_name_H-M   'P 1'
#
loop_
_entity.id
_entity.type
_entity.pdbx_description
1 polymer ?
#
loop_
_entity_poly.entity_id
_entity_poly.type
_entity_poly.pdbx_seq_one_letter_code
_entity_poly.pdbx_strand_id
1 'polypeptide(L)'
;RECGRLANVSVPVQPMQHQYLVTEPIEGVTADLPTLRDPDRLCYFKEEVGGLVMGGYELDPMPWTPQDGIPRDFHFQLLDSDWDQFEGLFLQAAGRVPSLENAGIRQLINGPEAFTPDGSFILGEAPELPGYFVGTGFNAYGIAANGGAGRALAEWIVGGEPSMDLWPVDIRRFGAHHRDTKFLIERTTEATGKHYT
;
A
#
# COMPACT_ATOMS: atom_id res chain seq x y z
N ARG A 1 -2.25 -0.03 -13.30
CA ARG A 1 -1.20 0.08 -14.32
C ARG A 1 -1.60 -0.66 -15.61
N GLU A 2 -1.97 -1.94 -15.54
CA GLU A 2 -2.30 -2.74 -16.72
C GLU A 2 -3.51 -2.21 -17.52
N CYS A 3 -4.59 -1.80 -16.85
CA CYS A 3 -5.74 -1.18 -17.53
C CYS A 3 -5.35 0.13 -18.23
N GLY A 4 -4.50 0.96 -17.60
CA GLY A 4 -3.97 2.16 -18.24
C GLY A 4 -3.17 1.83 -19.49
N ARG A 5 -2.30 0.79 -19.46
CA ARG A 5 -1.54 0.34 -20.61
C ARG A 5 -2.43 -0.08 -21.79
N LEU A 6 -3.55 -0.75 -21.53
CA LEU A 6 -4.52 -1.10 -22.57
C LEU A 6 -5.17 0.14 -23.22
N ALA A 7 -5.30 1.21 -22.46
CA ALA A 7 -5.85 2.49 -22.91
C ALA A 7 -4.78 3.49 -23.38
N ASN A 8 -3.50 3.09 -23.43
CA ASN A 8 -2.35 3.95 -23.70
C ASN A 8 -2.24 5.15 -22.70
N VAL A 9 -2.71 4.94 -21.47
CA VAL A 9 -2.62 5.89 -20.35
C VAL A 9 -1.49 5.50 -19.41
N SER A 10 -0.66 6.45 -19.02
CA SER A 10 0.41 6.24 -18.04
C SER A 10 -0.14 6.31 -16.63
N VAL A 11 -0.15 5.19 -15.93
CA VAL A 11 -0.55 5.10 -14.51
C VAL A 11 0.67 4.67 -13.69
N PRO A 12 1.40 5.61 -13.05
CA PRO A 12 2.68 5.35 -12.41
C PRO A 12 2.49 4.74 -11.01
N VAL A 13 2.10 3.48 -10.98
CA VAL A 13 2.05 2.65 -9.78
C VAL A 13 2.96 1.45 -9.91
N GLN A 14 3.60 1.07 -8.83
CA GLN A 14 4.46 -0.10 -8.73
C GLN A 14 3.91 -1.03 -7.64
N PRO A 15 3.62 -2.30 -7.96
CA PRO A 15 3.30 -3.29 -6.93
C PRO A 15 4.54 -3.55 -6.06
N MET A 16 4.36 -3.41 -4.75
CA MET A 16 5.37 -3.76 -3.75
C MET A 16 4.84 -4.92 -2.92
N GLN A 17 5.72 -5.80 -2.48
CA GLN A 17 5.38 -6.77 -1.46
C GLN A 17 5.11 -6.03 -0.15
N HIS A 18 4.02 -6.37 0.51
CA HIS A 18 3.67 -5.76 1.79
C HIS A 18 3.13 -6.83 2.72
N GLN A 19 3.73 -6.92 3.91
CA GLN A 19 3.48 -8.02 4.81
C GLN A 19 2.93 -7.55 6.16
N TYR A 20 2.08 -8.39 6.75
CA TYR A 20 1.66 -8.27 8.13
C TYR A 20 1.47 -9.64 8.78
N LEU A 21 1.70 -9.67 10.08
CA LEU A 21 1.59 -10.86 10.92
C LEU A 21 0.25 -10.88 11.63
N VAL A 22 -0.34 -12.07 11.78
CA VAL A 22 -1.48 -12.33 12.66
C VAL A 22 -1.03 -13.34 13.72
N THR A 23 -1.19 -12.97 15.00
CA THR A 23 -0.83 -13.87 16.10
C THR A 23 -1.99 -14.78 16.50
N GLU A 24 -1.70 -15.84 17.23
CA GLU A 24 -2.67 -16.50 18.09
C GLU A 24 -3.10 -15.57 19.23
N PRO A 25 -4.18 -15.88 19.97
CA PRO A 25 -4.59 -15.06 21.12
C PRO A 25 -3.46 -14.87 22.13
N ILE A 26 -3.34 -13.65 22.64
CA ILE A 26 -2.32 -13.25 23.62
C ILE A 26 -3.05 -12.84 24.90
N GLU A 27 -2.59 -13.34 26.06
CA GLU A 27 -3.14 -12.97 27.35
C GLU A 27 -3.11 -11.44 27.57
N GLY A 28 -4.23 -10.86 27.95
CA GLY A 28 -4.38 -9.42 28.17
C GLY A 28 -4.76 -8.62 26.91
N VAL A 29 -4.81 -9.23 25.75
CA VAL A 29 -5.34 -8.57 24.53
C VAL A 29 -6.85 -8.69 24.51
N THR A 30 -7.54 -7.54 24.48
CA THR A 30 -9.00 -7.43 24.53
C THR A 30 -9.53 -6.57 23.39
N ALA A 31 -10.78 -6.78 22.98
CA ALA A 31 -11.40 -6.14 21.81
C ALA A 31 -11.53 -4.60 21.92
N ASP A 32 -11.34 -4.04 23.10
CA ASP A 32 -11.41 -2.59 23.36
C ASP A 32 -10.04 -1.90 23.28
N LEU A 33 -8.97 -2.64 23.01
CA LEU A 33 -7.65 -2.05 22.81
C LEU A 33 -7.63 -1.12 21.58
N PRO A 34 -7.11 0.09 21.73
CA PRO A 34 -6.96 0.98 20.59
C PRO A 34 -5.89 0.47 19.61
N THR A 35 -6.03 0.82 18.34
CA THR A 35 -4.96 0.64 17.36
C THR A 35 -3.73 1.46 17.80
N LEU A 36 -2.58 0.84 17.81
CA LEU A 36 -1.29 1.46 18.11
C LEU A 36 -0.49 1.63 16.83
N ARG A 37 0.14 2.78 16.67
CA ARG A 37 1.12 3.05 15.61
C ARG A 37 2.38 3.64 16.24
N ASP A 38 3.52 3.07 15.90
CA ASP A 38 4.84 3.51 16.36
C ASP A 38 5.75 3.76 15.13
N PRO A 39 5.79 5.01 14.62
CA PRO A 39 6.61 5.36 13.47
C PRO A 39 8.11 5.19 13.72
N ASP A 40 8.59 5.44 14.94
CA ASP A 40 10.01 5.30 15.29
C ASP A 40 10.50 3.85 15.19
N ARG A 41 9.58 2.89 15.35
CA ARG A 41 9.81 1.46 15.19
C ARG A 41 9.23 0.87 13.92
N LEU A 42 8.72 1.71 13.03
CA LEU A 42 8.17 1.37 11.72
C LEU A 42 6.96 0.41 11.79
N CYS A 43 6.27 0.29 12.93
CA CYS A 43 5.26 -0.72 13.14
C CYS A 43 3.91 -0.18 13.60
N TYR A 44 2.88 -0.99 13.39
CA TYR A 44 1.54 -0.77 13.92
C TYR A 44 0.95 -2.08 14.44
N PHE A 45 -0.07 -1.92 15.31
CA PHE A 45 -0.80 -3.04 15.90
C PHE A 45 -2.29 -2.77 15.91
N LYS A 46 -3.06 -3.81 15.71
CA LYS A 46 -4.51 -3.83 15.86
C LYS A 46 -4.91 -5.14 16.53
N GLU A 47 -5.85 -5.06 17.45
CA GLU A 47 -6.48 -6.27 18.02
C GLU A 47 -7.22 -7.05 16.91
N GLU A 48 -7.11 -8.38 16.95
CA GLU A 48 -7.79 -9.30 16.05
C GLU A 48 -8.10 -10.61 16.76
N VAL A 49 -9.36 -10.78 17.18
CA VAL A 49 -9.89 -12.00 17.82
C VAL A 49 -9.02 -12.48 19.01
N GLY A 50 -8.69 -11.55 19.90
CA GLY A 50 -7.87 -11.80 21.10
C GLY A 50 -6.37 -11.88 20.85
N GLY A 51 -5.93 -11.82 19.59
CA GLY A 51 -4.54 -11.68 19.19
C GLY A 51 -4.25 -10.30 18.61
N LEU A 52 -3.13 -10.16 17.91
CA LEU A 52 -2.72 -8.94 17.25
C LEU A 52 -2.49 -9.16 15.76
N VAL A 53 -2.98 -8.23 14.96
CA VAL A 53 -2.39 -7.93 13.66
C VAL A 53 -1.22 -6.99 13.92
N MET A 54 -0.04 -7.34 13.45
CA MET A 54 1.17 -6.54 13.49
C MET A 54 1.72 -6.37 12.09
N GLY A 55 1.94 -5.16 11.68
CA GLY A 55 2.54 -4.81 10.41
C GLY A 55 3.37 -3.54 10.50
N GLY A 56 3.87 -3.08 9.38
CA GLY A 56 4.68 -1.86 9.31
C GLY A 56 5.17 -1.59 7.92
N TYR A 57 6.18 -0.71 7.81
CA TYR A 57 6.81 -0.34 6.55
C TYR A 57 8.33 -0.55 6.68
N GLU A 58 8.84 -1.47 5.90
CA GLU A 58 10.26 -1.79 5.86
C GLU A 58 11.06 -0.62 5.25
N LEU A 59 12.28 -0.38 5.77
CA LEU A 59 13.19 0.62 5.20
C LEU A 59 13.70 0.20 3.81
N ASP A 60 13.74 -1.09 3.54
CA ASP A 60 14.15 -1.68 2.27
C ASP A 60 13.01 -2.54 1.68
N PRO A 61 11.93 -1.89 1.18
CA PRO A 61 10.77 -2.59 0.70
C PRO A 61 11.03 -3.30 -0.64
N MET A 62 10.40 -4.45 -0.84
CA MET A 62 10.62 -5.31 -1.99
C MET A 62 9.62 -5.03 -3.12
N PRO A 63 10.07 -4.59 -4.30
CA PRO A 63 9.19 -4.48 -5.46
C PRO A 63 8.77 -5.87 -5.98
N TRP A 64 7.49 -6.04 -6.26
CA TRP A 64 7.00 -7.23 -6.94
C TRP A 64 7.02 -7.01 -8.44
N THR A 65 7.97 -7.66 -9.10
CA THR A 65 8.25 -7.48 -10.55
C THR A 65 8.32 -8.82 -11.26
N PRO A 66 7.19 -9.51 -11.48
CA PRO A 66 7.18 -10.74 -12.27
C PRO A 66 7.77 -10.50 -13.67
N GLN A 67 8.60 -11.42 -14.16
CA GLN A 67 9.39 -11.25 -15.39
C GLN A 67 8.52 -10.93 -16.59
N ASP A 68 7.37 -11.57 -16.72
CA ASP A 68 6.42 -11.40 -17.84
C ASP A 68 5.24 -10.45 -17.50
N GLY A 69 5.38 -9.63 -16.45
CA GLY A 69 4.29 -8.80 -15.90
C GLY A 69 3.40 -9.58 -14.95
N ILE A 70 2.35 -8.94 -14.46
CA ILE A 70 1.41 -9.58 -13.52
C ILE A 70 0.69 -10.73 -14.25
N PRO A 71 0.75 -11.99 -13.74
CA PRO A 71 0.07 -13.12 -14.36
C PRO A 71 -1.45 -12.87 -14.46
N ARG A 72 -2.05 -13.26 -15.58
CA ARG A 72 -3.49 -13.01 -15.83
C ARG A 72 -4.41 -13.77 -14.87
N ASP A 73 -3.93 -14.88 -14.33
CA ASP A 73 -4.60 -15.73 -13.35
C ASP A 73 -4.28 -15.35 -11.90
N PHE A 74 -3.47 -14.31 -11.67
CA PHE A 74 -3.19 -13.79 -10.34
C PHE A 74 -4.40 -12.96 -9.85
N HIS A 75 -5.37 -13.64 -9.27
CA HIS A 75 -6.54 -13.04 -8.62
C HIS A 75 -6.93 -13.86 -7.39
N PHE A 76 -7.33 -13.19 -6.34
CA PHE A 76 -7.63 -13.81 -5.04
C PHE A 76 -6.49 -14.67 -4.49
N GLN A 77 -5.26 -14.23 -4.74
CA GLN A 77 -4.04 -14.94 -4.33
C GLN A 77 -3.16 -14.00 -3.49
N LEU A 78 -2.35 -14.61 -2.64
CA LEU A 78 -1.29 -13.96 -1.89
C LEU A 78 0.06 -14.41 -2.47
N LEU A 79 1.09 -13.67 -2.13
CA LEU A 79 2.48 -14.08 -2.37
C LEU A 79 2.92 -15.03 -1.26
N ASP A 80 4.01 -15.77 -1.50
CA ASP A 80 4.65 -16.55 -0.45
C ASP A 80 5.14 -15.63 0.67
N SER A 81 5.02 -16.10 1.90
CA SER A 81 5.52 -15.38 3.07
C SER A 81 7.04 -15.27 3.03
N ASP A 82 7.56 -14.07 3.18
CA ASP A 82 9.00 -13.77 3.21
C ASP A 82 9.41 -13.43 4.65
N TRP A 83 9.84 -14.43 5.39
CA TRP A 83 10.25 -14.28 6.78
C TRP A 83 11.56 -13.53 6.92
N ASP A 84 12.49 -13.71 5.98
CA ASP A 84 13.78 -13.03 6.01
C ASP A 84 13.60 -11.51 5.87
N GLN A 85 12.70 -11.10 4.97
CA GLN A 85 12.31 -9.69 4.79
C GLN A 85 11.55 -9.15 6.02
N PHE A 86 10.71 -9.96 6.66
CA PHE A 86 9.85 -9.52 7.76
C PHE A 86 10.55 -9.50 9.13
N GLU A 87 11.63 -10.25 9.32
CA GLU A 87 12.33 -10.41 10.61
C GLU A 87 12.72 -9.08 11.24
N GLY A 88 13.31 -8.17 10.46
CA GLY A 88 13.73 -6.85 10.96
C GLY A 88 12.57 -6.05 11.54
N LEU A 89 11.42 -6.08 10.88
CA LEU A 89 10.21 -5.41 11.34
C LEU A 89 9.64 -6.09 12.60
N PHE A 90 9.64 -7.42 12.62
CA PHE A 90 9.20 -8.20 13.79
C PHE A 90 10.02 -7.88 15.05
N LEU A 91 11.34 -7.79 14.94
CA LEU A 91 12.22 -7.44 16.04
C LEU A 91 11.94 -6.03 16.59
N GLN A 92 11.69 -5.06 15.71
CA GLN A 92 11.29 -3.71 16.09
C GLN A 92 9.94 -3.73 16.85
N ALA A 93 9.00 -4.49 16.33
CA ALA A 93 7.66 -4.64 16.92
C ALA A 93 7.71 -5.35 18.29
N ALA A 94 8.50 -6.41 18.43
CA ALA A 94 8.70 -7.11 19.70
C ALA A 94 9.33 -6.19 20.75
N GLY A 95 10.24 -5.31 20.36
CA GLY A 95 10.78 -4.27 21.24
C GLY A 95 9.73 -3.25 21.72
N ARG A 96 8.59 -3.10 21.01
CA ARG A 96 7.45 -2.24 21.43
C ARG A 96 6.41 -3.01 22.22
N VAL A 97 6.14 -4.25 21.81
CA VAL A 97 5.15 -5.16 22.42
C VAL A 97 5.86 -6.49 22.75
N PRO A 98 6.52 -6.58 23.93
CA PRO A 98 7.35 -7.76 24.27
C PRO A 98 6.60 -9.08 24.30
N SER A 99 5.29 -9.07 24.51
CA SER A 99 4.47 -10.29 24.47
C SER A 99 4.51 -11.01 23.11
N LEU A 100 4.90 -10.32 22.04
CA LEU A 100 5.09 -10.95 20.73
C LEU A 100 6.18 -12.01 20.70
N GLU A 101 7.23 -11.89 21.53
CA GLU A 101 8.34 -12.84 21.56
C GLU A 101 7.90 -14.28 21.91
N ASN A 102 6.78 -14.39 22.66
CA ASN A 102 6.23 -15.66 23.09
C ASN A 102 4.87 -15.97 22.46
N ALA A 103 4.40 -15.11 21.56
CA ALA A 103 3.12 -15.32 20.89
C ALA A 103 3.21 -16.40 19.83
N GLY A 104 2.20 -17.28 19.77
CA GLY A 104 2.02 -18.14 18.61
C GLY A 104 1.70 -17.30 17.36
N ILE A 105 2.23 -17.72 16.23
CA ILE A 105 1.97 -17.06 14.95
C ILE A 105 0.93 -17.86 14.18
N ARG A 106 -0.20 -17.25 13.86
CA ARG A 106 -1.24 -17.85 13.06
C ARG A 106 -0.88 -17.78 11.57
N GLN A 107 -0.45 -16.62 11.11
CA GLN A 107 -0.13 -16.41 9.71
C GLN A 107 0.75 -15.16 9.50
N LEU A 108 1.69 -15.26 8.56
CA LEU A 108 2.32 -14.11 7.91
C LEU A 108 1.67 -13.96 6.52
N ILE A 109 1.05 -12.83 6.28
CA ILE A 109 0.36 -12.52 5.03
C ILE A 109 1.26 -11.61 4.20
N ASN A 110 1.53 -12.00 2.95
CA ASN A 110 2.25 -11.21 1.97
C ASN A 110 1.36 -10.96 0.76
N GLY A 111 1.14 -9.71 0.42
CA GLY A 111 0.35 -9.34 -0.74
C GLY A 111 0.99 -8.23 -1.57
N PRO A 112 0.73 -8.20 -2.89
CA PRO A 112 1.16 -7.08 -3.72
C PRO A 112 0.24 -5.88 -3.47
N GLU A 113 0.82 -4.79 -3.04
CA GLU A 113 0.11 -3.52 -2.80
C GLU A 113 0.57 -2.46 -3.79
N ALA A 114 -0.35 -1.59 -4.24
CA ALA A 114 -0.05 -0.57 -5.24
C ALA A 114 0.49 0.71 -4.59
N PHE A 115 1.79 0.95 -4.79
CA PHE A 115 2.49 2.15 -4.33
C PHE A 115 2.81 3.10 -5.48
N THR A 116 2.98 4.37 -5.15
CA THR A 116 3.30 5.46 -6.07
C THR A 116 4.71 6.01 -5.82
N PRO A 117 5.35 6.65 -6.80
CA PRO A 117 6.72 7.17 -6.66
C PRO A 117 6.83 8.38 -5.73
N ASP A 118 5.73 8.95 -5.27
CA ASP A 118 5.68 10.09 -4.35
C ASP A 118 4.93 9.82 -3.04
N GLY A 119 4.45 8.58 -2.84
CA GLY A 119 3.73 8.18 -1.63
C GLY A 119 2.31 8.72 -1.51
N SER A 120 1.80 9.44 -2.52
CA SER A 120 0.42 9.95 -2.56
C SER A 120 -0.41 9.16 -3.56
N PHE A 121 -1.68 8.86 -3.23
CA PHE A 121 -2.57 8.16 -4.16
C PHE A 121 -2.85 8.99 -5.42
N ILE A 122 -3.43 8.36 -6.44
CA ILE A 122 -3.71 8.98 -7.73
C ILE A 122 -5.21 9.07 -7.92
N LEU A 123 -5.71 10.27 -8.16
CA LEU A 123 -7.08 10.53 -8.60
C LEU A 123 -7.06 11.38 -9.88
N GLY A 124 -8.14 11.32 -10.65
CA GLY A 124 -8.44 12.29 -11.69
C GLY A 124 -8.48 11.75 -13.10
N GLU A 125 -8.76 12.65 -14.02
CA GLU A 125 -8.84 12.37 -15.44
C GLU A 125 -7.45 12.32 -16.06
N ALA A 126 -7.19 11.24 -16.80
CA ALA A 126 -5.91 11.05 -17.48
C ALA A 126 -5.76 12.03 -18.66
N PRO A 127 -4.65 12.77 -18.75
CA PRO A 127 -4.46 13.75 -19.81
C PRO A 127 -4.34 13.14 -21.21
N GLU A 128 -3.98 11.85 -21.28
CA GLU A 128 -3.84 11.14 -22.56
C GLU A 128 -5.18 10.72 -23.18
N LEU A 129 -6.23 10.55 -22.38
CA LEU A 129 -7.52 10.03 -22.83
C LEU A 129 -8.68 10.68 -22.09
N PRO A 130 -9.37 11.66 -22.72
CA PRO A 130 -10.56 12.28 -22.13
C PRO A 130 -11.63 11.25 -21.75
N GLY A 131 -12.24 11.41 -20.57
CA GLY A 131 -13.21 10.48 -19.99
C GLY A 131 -12.60 9.25 -19.30
N TYR A 132 -11.28 9.10 -19.29
CA TYR A 132 -10.61 8.04 -18.57
C TYR A 132 -10.18 8.52 -17.18
N PHE A 133 -10.94 8.15 -16.18
CA PHE A 133 -10.66 8.52 -14.79
C PHE A 133 -9.90 7.43 -14.06
N VAL A 134 -8.99 7.84 -13.18
CA VAL A 134 -8.12 6.95 -12.40
C VAL A 134 -8.34 7.18 -10.92
N GLY A 135 -8.45 6.09 -10.15
CA GLY A 135 -8.41 6.07 -8.69
C GLY A 135 -7.59 4.87 -8.24
N THR A 136 -6.31 5.07 -7.86
CA THR A 136 -5.36 3.98 -7.59
C THR A 136 -4.16 4.42 -6.76
N GLY A 137 -3.29 3.46 -6.43
CA GLY A 137 -2.02 3.74 -5.76
C GLY A 137 -2.20 4.28 -4.35
N PHE A 138 -3.10 3.68 -3.57
CA PHE A 138 -3.46 4.18 -2.24
C PHE A 138 -2.40 3.92 -1.17
N ASN A 139 -1.28 3.31 -1.49
CA ASN A 139 -0.14 3.15 -0.59
C ASN A 139 -0.56 2.56 0.77
N ALA A 140 -1.32 1.46 0.75
CA ALA A 140 -1.94 0.78 1.89
C ALA A 140 -3.06 1.54 2.63
N TYR A 141 -3.45 2.75 2.18
CA TYR A 141 -4.56 3.53 2.77
C TYR A 141 -5.90 3.37 2.04
N GLY A 142 -6.04 2.41 1.13
CA GLY A 142 -7.21 2.26 0.28
C GLY A 142 -8.53 2.17 1.05
N ILE A 143 -8.58 1.40 2.14
CA ILE A 143 -9.80 1.26 2.96
C ILE A 143 -10.17 2.60 3.62
N ALA A 144 -9.21 3.32 4.17
CA ALA A 144 -9.46 4.59 4.85
C ALA A 144 -9.84 5.73 3.87
N ALA A 145 -9.26 5.73 2.67
CA ALA A 145 -9.44 6.80 1.70
C ALA A 145 -10.60 6.59 0.71
N ASN A 146 -11.10 5.36 0.53
CA ASN A 146 -12.01 5.00 -0.56
C ASN A 146 -13.31 5.82 -0.62
N GLY A 147 -13.91 6.09 0.53
CA GLY A 147 -15.16 6.86 0.58
C GLY A 147 -14.98 8.29 0.06
N GLY A 148 -13.94 8.99 0.52
CA GLY A 148 -13.62 10.34 0.08
C GLY A 148 -13.16 10.38 -1.38
N ALA A 149 -12.27 9.49 -1.77
CA ALA A 149 -11.77 9.39 -3.13
C ALA A 149 -12.88 9.04 -4.13
N GLY A 150 -13.73 8.07 -3.80
CA GLY A 150 -14.87 7.68 -4.63
C GLY A 150 -15.86 8.83 -4.82
N ARG A 151 -16.18 9.56 -3.74
CA ARG A 151 -17.03 10.74 -3.81
C ARG A 151 -16.42 11.83 -4.69
N ALA A 152 -15.16 12.18 -4.48
CA ALA A 152 -14.48 13.22 -5.25
C ALA A 152 -14.42 12.89 -6.75
N LEU A 153 -14.15 11.64 -7.12
CA LEU A 153 -14.19 11.19 -8.51
C LEU A 153 -15.60 11.23 -9.10
N ALA A 154 -16.63 10.80 -8.36
CA ALA A 154 -18.00 10.83 -8.82
C ALA A 154 -18.48 12.28 -9.08
N GLU A 155 -18.18 13.20 -8.15
CA GLU A 155 -18.48 14.62 -8.30
C GLU A 155 -17.77 15.22 -9.52
N TRP A 156 -16.49 14.87 -9.73
CA TRP A 156 -15.74 15.32 -10.89
C TRP A 156 -16.30 14.78 -12.20
N ILE A 157 -16.58 13.49 -12.29
CA ILE A 157 -17.14 12.85 -13.50
C ILE A 157 -18.49 13.47 -13.89
N VAL A 158 -19.36 13.74 -12.90
CA VAL A 158 -20.72 14.28 -13.15
C VAL A 158 -20.69 15.78 -13.37
N GLY A 159 -19.89 16.51 -12.60
CA GLY A 159 -19.81 17.98 -12.63
C GLY A 159 -18.86 18.53 -13.68
N GLY A 160 -17.96 17.71 -14.24
CA GLY A 160 -16.92 18.11 -15.19
C GLY A 160 -15.67 18.71 -14.54
N GLU A 161 -15.70 19.00 -13.25
CA GLU A 161 -14.57 19.50 -12.48
C GLU A 161 -14.61 18.97 -11.04
N PRO A 162 -13.45 18.87 -10.34
CA PRO A 162 -13.44 18.45 -8.96
C PRO A 162 -14.06 19.50 -8.04
N SER A 163 -14.82 19.07 -7.02
CA SER A 163 -15.47 19.93 -6.03
C SER A 163 -14.49 20.51 -4.98
N MET A 164 -13.25 20.05 -4.98
CA MET A 164 -12.17 20.51 -4.08
C MET A 164 -10.83 20.48 -4.80
N ASP A 165 -9.81 21.10 -4.22
CA ASP A 165 -8.44 21.03 -4.76
C ASP A 165 -7.89 19.61 -4.62
N LEU A 166 -7.79 18.90 -5.74
CA LEU A 166 -7.20 17.56 -5.84
C LEU A 166 -5.79 17.57 -6.45
N TRP A 167 -5.20 18.76 -6.70
CA TRP A 167 -3.89 18.85 -7.34
C TRP A 167 -2.80 17.97 -6.69
N PRO A 168 -2.70 17.86 -5.35
CA PRO A 168 -1.70 17.02 -4.72
C PRO A 168 -1.81 15.53 -5.04
N VAL A 169 -2.98 15.07 -5.49
CA VAL A 169 -3.27 13.67 -5.84
C VAL A 169 -3.66 13.48 -7.31
N ASP A 170 -3.69 14.56 -8.10
CA ASP A 170 -4.05 14.51 -9.52
C ASP A 170 -3.03 13.72 -10.33
N ILE A 171 -3.51 12.87 -11.25
CA ILE A 171 -2.64 12.09 -12.14
C ILE A 171 -1.71 12.99 -13.00
N ARG A 172 -2.13 14.24 -13.29
CA ARG A 172 -1.36 15.21 -14.08
C ARG A 172 -0.10 15.73 -13.40
N ARG A 173 0.11 15.42 -12.10
CA ARG A 173 1.36 15.73 -11.39
C ARG A 173 2.54 14.89 -11.88
N PHE A 174 2.28 13.82 -12.62
CA PHE A 174 3.33 12.92 -13.15
C PHE A 174 3.74 13.28 -14.56
N GLY A 175 5.02 13.37 -14.80
CA GLY A 175 5.61 13.65 -16.11
C GLY A 175 6.00 12.38 -16.89
N ALA A 176 6.49 12.57 -18.12
CA ALA A 176 6.83 11.48 -19.02
C ALA A 176 7.91 10.51 -18.47
N HIS A 177 8.83 10.98 -17.61
CA HIS A 177 9.87 10.16 -16.99
C HIS A 177 9.31 9.07 -16.06
N HIS A 178 8.08 9.24 -15.53
CA HIS A 178 7.42 8.21 -14.73
C HIS A 178 6.94 6.99 -15.56
N ARG A 179 7.07 7.05 -16.89
CA ARG A 179 6.84 5.89 -17.79
C ARG A 179 8.01 4.93 -17.81
N ASP A 180 9.22 5.40 -17.44
CA ASP A 180 10.40 4.55 -17.34
C ASP A 180 10.24 3.58 -16.16
N THR A 181 10.31 2.28 -16.49
CA THR A 181 10.04 1.22 -15.50
C THR A 181 11.13 1.17 -14.42
N LYS A 182 12.39 1.40 -14.80
CA LYS A 182 13.51 1.39 -13.84
C LYS A 182 13.36 2.55 -12.86
N PHE A 183 13.15 3.76 -13.38
CA PHE A 183 12.89 4.94 -12.54
C PHE A 183 11.70 4.73 -11.60
N LEU A 184 10.59 4.19 -12.13
CA LEU A 184 9.39 3.96 -11.34
C LEU A 184 9.64 2.99 -10.18
N ILE A 185 10.33 1.87 -10.43
CA ILE A 185 10.69 0.89 -9.40
C ILE A 185 11.58 1.53 -8.34
N GLU A 186 12.71 2.12 -8.76
CA GLU A 186 13.70 2.71 -7.84
C GLU A 186 13.08 3.82 -6.98
N ARG A 187 12.31 4.71 -7.61
CA ARG A 187 11.70 5.84 -6.89
C ARG A 187 10.56 5.38 -5.96
N THR A 188 9.75 4.40 -6.36
CA THR A 188 8.69 3.85 -5.50
C THR A 188 9.29 3.11 -4.31
N THR A 189 10.36 2.33 -4.52
CA THR A 189 11.10 1.66 -3.43
C THR A 189 11.59 2.68 -2.41
N GLU A 190 12.24 3.75 -2.87
CA GLU A 190 12.70 4.83 -2.00
C GLU A 190 11.54 5.52 -1.24
N ALA A 191 10.45 5.84 -1.94
CA ALA A 191 9.31 6.51 -1.34
C ALA A 191 8.63 5.63 -0.28
N THR A 192 8.49 4.33 -0.55
CA THR A 192 7.90 3.36 0.38
C THR A 192 8.77 3.17 1.62
N GLY A 193 10.10 3.05 1.44
CA GLY A 193 11.07 2.93 2.56
C GLY A 193 11.12 4.17 3.46
N LYS A 194 10.68 5.32 2.97
CA LYS A 194 10.60 6.58 3.74
C LYS A 194 9.20 6.88 4.28
N HIS A 195 8.29 5.93 4.26
CA HIS A 195 6.89 6.17 4.61
C HIS A 195 6.68 6.69 6.04
N TYR A 196 7.55 6.30 6.98
CA TYR A 196 7.52 6.74 8.39
C TYR A 196 8.63 7.72 8.76
N THR A 197 9.42 8.21 7.80
CA THR A 197 10.54 9.13 8.05
C THR A 197 10.23 10.56 7.62
#